data_2c0825759107c6908c21dc35574a8749
#
_entry.id   2c0825759107c6908c21dc35574a8749
#
_cell.length_a   1.000
_cell.length_b   1.000
_cell.length_c   1.000
_cell.angle_alpha   90.00
_cell.angle_beta   90.00
_cell.angle_gamma   90.00
#
_symmetry.space_group_name_H-M   'P 1'
#
loop_
_entity.id
_entity.type
_entity.pdbx_description
1 polymer ?
#
loop_
_entity_poly.entity_id
_entity_poly.type
_entity_poly.pdbx_seq_one_letter_code
_entity_poly.pdbx_strand_id
1 'polypeptide(L)'
;MTHMEGFINESQPAGFIDATLRPAGARIGPMFGFTHDVDPYRLWARVAVDDAFDGPLERKYAVGTIFLRGPGSGSVEIVDGIEKVQHELHHVIVESRWPRIGGPKSATYTGDGFITVRHPDLSVVQQALDFVDQTVRITYSSLQPEEAGWSERIDNYKELNKPAWDFEAVN
;
A
#
# COMPACT_ATOMS: atom_id res chain seq x y z
N MET A 1 -1.90 14.70 11.96
CA MET A 1 -1.88 14.01 10.64
C MET A 1 -3.31 13.72 10.26
N THR A 2 -3.71 14.04 9.06
CA THR A 2 -5.06 13.78 8.52
C THR A 2 -4.90 12.86 7.32
N HIS A 3 -5.69 11.80 7.26
CA HIS A 3 -5.81 10.95 6.09
C HIS A 3 -7.08 11.36 5.34
N MET A 4 -6.92 11.72 4.07
CA MET A 4 -8.02 12.12 3.19
C MET A 4 -7.93 11.31 1.91
N GLU A 5 -9.05 10.74 1.50
CA GLU A 5 -9.17 10.00 0.24
C GLU A 5 -10.13 10.75 -0.69
N GLY A 6 -9.80 10.79 -1.98
CA GLY A 6 -10.62 11.50 -2.94
C GLY A 6 -10.25 11.21 -4.39
N PHE A 7 -11.10 11.65 -5.28
CA PHE A 7 -10.85 11.64 -6.72
C PHE A 7 -10.50 13.03 -7.21
N ILE A 8 -9.50 13.10 -8.06
CA ILE A 8 -9.13 14.31 -8.80
C ILE A 8 -9.47 14.07 -10.27
N ASN A 9 -10.27 14.98 -10.84
CA ASN A 9 -10.59 14.99 -12.26
C ASN A 9 -10.15 16.36 -12.83
N GLU A 10 -9.57 16.38 -14.02
CA GLU A 10 -9.09 17.60 -14.68
C GLU A 10 -10.20 18.64 -14.93
N SER A 11 -11.45 18.20 -15.05
CA SER A 11 -12.60 19.02 -15.37
C SER A 11 -13.54 19.35 -14.21
N GLN A 12 -13.28 18.80 -13.01
CA GLN A 12 -14.15 18.98 -11.84
C GLN A 12 -13.36 19.21 -10.55
N PRO A 13 -13.96 19.88 -9.55
CA PRO A 13 -13.37 19.97 -8.21
C PRO A 13 -13.09 18.57 -7.63
N ALA A 14 -12.04 18.45 -6.83
CA ALA A 14 -11.72 17.19 -6.13
C ALA A 14 -12.92 16.72 -5.30
N GLY A 15 -13.36 15.49 -5.54
CA GLY A 15 -14.38 14.83 -4.71
C GLY A 15 -13.72 14.07 -3.57
N PHE A 16 -14.09 14.34 -2.31
CA PHE A 16 -13.60 13.60 -1.15
C PHE A 16 -14.51 12.41 -0.83
N ILE A 17 -13.91 11.26 -0.52
CA ILE A 17 -14.61 10.05 -0.12
C ILE A 17 -14.53 9.85 1.38
N ASP A 18 -13.34 10.04 1.96
CA ASP A 18 -13.07 9.85 3.37
C ASP A 18 -12.12 10.92 3.91
N ALA A 19 -12.33 11.35 5.15
CA ALA A 19 -11.45 12.26 5.85
C ALA A 19 -11.40 11.87 7.33
N THR A 20 -10.24 11.47 7.81
CA THR A 20 -10.05 11.02 9.19
C THR A 20 -8.85 11.70 9.86
N LEU A 21 -8.97 11.97 11.16
CA LEU A 21 -7.91 12.55 11.99
C LEU A 21 -7.03 11.44 12.63
N ARG A 22 -6.49 10.56 11.80
CA ARG A 22 -5.60 9.48 12.22
C ARG A 22 -4.45 9.31 11.23
N PRO A 23 -3.36 8.63 11.62
CA PRO A 23 -2.36 8.17 10.65
C PRO A 23 -3.00 7.26 9.59
N ALA A 24 -2.56 7.40 8.34
CA ALA A 24 -3.00 6.56 7.25
C ALA A 24 -2.55 5.11 7.43
N GLY A 25 -3.35 4.16 6.89
CA GLY A 25 -3.00 2.75 6.78
C GLY A 25 -2.02 2.46 5.65
N ALA A 26 -2.03 1.21 5.16
CA ALA A 26 -1.30 0.76 3.97
C ALA A 26 0.18 1.14 3.92
N ARG A 27 0.89 1.19 5.04
CA ARG A 27 2.30 1.59 5.13
C ARG A 27 2.57 3.09 4.83
N ILE A 28 1.55 3.92 4.59
CA ILE A 28 1.72 5.35 4.30
C ILE A 28 2.41 6.08 5.47
N GLY A 29 2.04 5.75 6.71
CA GLY A 29 2.70 6.30 7.90
C GLY A 29 4.21 6.02 7.92
N PRO A 30 4.66 4.76 7.87
CA PRO A 30 6.09 4.42 7.76
C PRO A 30 6.78 5.05 6.56
N MET A 31 6.15 5.08 5.37
CA MET A 31 6.72 5.73 4.18
C MET A 31 6.95 7.23 4.42
N PHE A 32 6.01 7.92 5.07
CA PHE A 32 6.22 9.31 5.48
C PHE A 32 7.44 9.44 6.42
N GLY A 33 7.57 8.54 7.39
CA GLY A 33 8.72 8.50 8.30
C GLY A 33 10.04 8.36 7.55
N PHE A 34 10.12 7.40 6.63
CA PHE A 34 11.32 7.18 5.81
C PHE A 34 11.61 8.33 4.84
N THR A 35 10.57 9.03 4.34
CA THR A 35 10.73 10.19 3.44
C THR A 35 11.39 11.38 4.17
N HIS A 36 11.00 11.63 5.41
CA HIS A 36 11.41 12.79 6.19
C HIS A 36 12.47 12.48 7.25
N ASP A 37 12.80 11.20 7.43
CA ASP A 37 13.73 10.71 8.45
C ASP A 37 13.26 11.04 9.88
N VAL A 38 12.00 10.75 10.17
CA VAL A 38 11.31 11.02 11.43
C VAL A 38 10.43 9.87 11.87
N ASP A 39 10.06 9.84 13.15
CA ASP A 39 8.97 8.98 13.64
C ASP A 39 7.62 9.70 13.46
N PRO A 40 6.78 9.27 12.47
CA PRO A 40 5.53 9.92 12.17
C PRO A 40 4.48 9.74 13.27
N TYR A 41 4.55 8.64 14.02
CA TYR A 41 3.60 8.34 15.09
C TYR A 41 3.88 9.20 16.33
N ARG A 42 5.17 9.43 16.63
CA ARG A 42 5.58 10.38 17.67
C ARG A 42 5.13 11.80 17.32
N LEU A 43 5.35 12.24 16.08
CA LEU A 43 4.92 13.57 15.64
C LEU A 43 3.38 13.70 15.72
N TRP A 44 2.65 12.67 15.30
CA TRP A 44 1.19 12.67 15.41
C TRP A 44 0.72 12.73 16.86
N ALA A 45 1.32 11.93 17.75
CA ALA A 45 0.98 11.92 19.17
C ALA A 45 1.24 13.31 19.82
N ARG A 46 2.34 13.96 19.48
CA ARG A 46 2.63 15.31 19.98
C ARG A 46 1.61 16.36 19.51
N VAL A 47 1.20 16.30 18.25
CA VAL A 47 0.11 17.18 17.78
C VAL A 47 -1.19 16.88 18.51
N ALA A 48 -1.53 15.60 18.74
CA ALA A 48 -2.80 15.22 19.34
C ALA A 48 -2.88 15.49 20.85
N VAL A 49 -1.75 15.45 21.57
CA VAL A 49 -1.71 15.58 23.04
C VAL A 49 -1.20 16.96 23.48
N ASP A 50 -0.15 17.45 22.81
CA ASP A 50 0.56 18.66 23.24
C ASP A 50 0.20 19.89 22.38
N ASP A 51 -0.64 19.72 21.33
CA ASP A 51 -0.91 20.75 20.31
C ASP A 51 0.38 21.36 19.72
N ALA A 52 1.43 20.53 19.59
CA ALA A 52 2.76 20.96 19.18
C ALA A 52 3.28 20.12 18.00
N PHE A 53 3.82 20.81 17.00
CA PHE A 53 4.51 20.21 15.87
C PHE A 53 5.96 20.72 15.83
N ASP A 54 6.92 19.81 16.00
CA ASP A 54 8.36 20.09 16.03
C ASP A 54 9.17 19.24 15.03
N GLY A 55 8.48 18.66 14.07
CA GLY A 55 9.12 17.81 13.06
C GLY A 55 9.62 18.58 11.84
N PRO A 56 10.69 18.11 11.19
CA PRO A 56 11.09 18.61 9.89
C PRO A 56 10.05 18.28 8.83
N LEU A 57 9.82 19.22 7.89
CA LEU A 57 8.98 19.01 6.71
C LEU A 57 9.81 18.79 5.43
N GLU A 58 11.13 18.82 5.55
CA GLU A 58 12.00 18.60 4.42
C GLU A 58 11.89 17.15 3.92
N ARG A 59 11.61 16.99 2.64
CA ARG A 59 11.65 15.68 1.97
C ARG A 59 13.09 15.36 1.61
N LYS A 60 13.67 14.36 2.29
CA LYS A 60 15.04 13.91 2.06
C LYS A 60 15.14 12.79 1.04
N TYR A 61 14.10 11.95 0.95
CA TYR A 61 14.11 10.75 0.15
C TYR A 61 12.81 10.54 -0.63
N ALA A 62 12.91 9.88 -1.77
CA ALA A 62 11.83 9.15 -2.38
C ALA A 62 11.69 7.78 -1.69
N VAL A 63 10.47 7.33 -1.47
CA VAL A 63 10.16 6.06 -0.79
C VAL A 63 9.06 5.36 -1.56
N GLY A 64 9.19 4.05 -1.74
CA GLY A 64 8.16 3.21 -2.33
C GLY A 64 7.98 1.92 -1.56
N THR A 65 6.76 1.40 -1.52
CA THR A 65 6.45 0.09 -0.94
C THR A 65 5.72 -0.76 -1.97
N ILE A 66 6.20 -1.98 -2.19
CA ILE A 66 5.52 -3.00 -2.97
C ILE A 66 4.96 -4.07 -2.03
N PHE A 67 3.69 -4.43 -2.23
CA PHE A 67 3.04 -5.53 -1.52
C PHE A 67 3.17 -6.81 -2.33
N LEU A 68 3.65 -7.86 -1.68
CA LEU A 68 3.93 -9.14 -2.30
C LEU A 68 2.68 -10.01 -2.30
N ARG A 69 2.22 -10.38 -3.49
CA ARG A 69 1.06 -11.23 -3.71
C ARG A 69 1.20 -11.97 -5.04
N GLY A 70 0.78 -13.23 -5.07
CA GLY A 70 0.71 -14.04 -6.28
C GLY A 70 -0.74 -14.43 -6.64
N PRO A 71 -0.94 -15.00 -7.83
CA PRO A 71 -2.20 -15.64 -8.22
C PRO A 71 -2.41 -16.96 -7.44
N GLY A 72 -3.67 -17.38 -7.29
CA GLY A 72 -4.03 -18.61 -6.60
C GLY A 72 -4.62 -18.39 -5.21
N SER A 73 -4.83 -19.46 -4.46
CA SER A 73 -5.44 -19.49 -3.13
C SER A 73 -4.80 -20.55 -2.22
N GLY A 74 -5.24 -20.64 -0.99
CA GLY A 74 -4.72 -21.59 -0.02
C GLY A 74 -3.53 -21.08 0.77
N SER A 75 -2.51 -21.91 0.96
CA SER A 75 -1.29 -21.56 1.70
C SER A 75 -0.11 -21.28 0.79
N VAL A 76 0.79 -20.42 1.23
CA VAL A 76 2.06 -20.13 0.55
C VAL A 76 2.93 -21.39 0.53
N GLU A 77 3.26 -21.91 -0.66
CA GLU A 77 4.12 -23.08 -0.81
C GLU A 77 5.56 -22.70 -1.13
N ILE A 78 5.74 -21.78 -2.08
CA ILE A 78 7.06 -21.36 -2.55
C ILE A 78 7.11 -19.85 -2.64
N VAL A 79 8.26 -19.29 -2.28
CA VAL A 79 8.58 -17.87 -2.52
C VAL A 79 9.94 -17.80 -3.18
N ASP A 80 9.95 -17.56 -4.47
CA ASP A 80 11.17 -17.45 -5.26
C ASP A 80 11.66 -16.01 -5.35
N GLY A 81 12.96 -15.83 -5.58
CA GLY A 81 13.58 -14.53 -5.86
C GLY A 81 14.00 -13.72 -4.64
N ILE A 82 13.72 -14.18 -3.41
CA ILE A 82 14.06 -13.46 -2.17
C ILE A 82 15.56 -13.14 -2.09
N GLU A 83 16.41 -14.17 -2.23
CA GLU A 83 17.87 -14.03 -2.10
C GLU A 83 18.42 -13.05 -3.14
N LYS A 84 17.91 -13.11 -4.37
CA LYS A 84 18.31 -12.21 -5.44
C LYS A 84 17.94 -10.76 -5.12
N VAL A 85 16.71 -10.52 -4.66
CA VAL A 85 16.26 -9.18 -4.25
C VAL A 85 17.10 -8.66 -3.08
N GLN A 86 17.35 -9.48 -2.07
CA GLN A 86 18.16 -9.10 -0.92
C GLN A 86 19.59 -8.77 -1.33
N HIS A 87 20.19 -9.54 -2.23
CA HIS A 87 21.54 -9.29 -2.71
C HIS A 87 21.64 -7.99 -3.51
N GLU A 88 20.76 -7.80 -4.50
CA GLU A 88 20.83 -6.65 -5.42
C GLU A 88 20.37 -5.34 -4.78
N LEU A 89 19.35 -5.38 -3.91
CA LEU A 89 18.69 -4.19 -3.37
C LEU A 89 18.99 -3.91 -1.90
N HIS A 90 19.93 -4.64 -1.25
CA HIS A 90 20.24 -4.46 0.17
C HIS A 90 20.54 -3.00 0.56
N HIS A 91 21.10 -2.23 -0.35
CA HIS A 91 21.53 -0.84 -0.12
C HIS A 91 20.37 0.18 -0.15
N VAL A 92 19.20 -0.20 -0.68
CA VAL A 92 18.00 0.67 -0.77
C VAL A 92 16.81 0.14 0.04
N ILE A 93 16.79 -1.14 0.41
CA ILE A 93 15.75 -1.71 1.26
C ILE A 93 15.88 -1.17 2.68
N VAL A 94 14.83 -0.52 3.18
CA VAL A 94 14.77 0.00 4.55
C VAL A 94 13.88 -0.83 5.47
N GLU A 95 12.95 -1.58 4.90
CA GLU A 95 12.07 -2.49 5.64
C GLU A 95 11.54 -3.58 4.72
N SER A 96 11.43 -4.79 5.24
CA SER A 96 10.81 -5.90 4.51
C SER A 96 10.09 -6.87 5.44
N ARG A 97 9.01 -7.46 4.93
CA ARG A 97 8.36 -8.63 5.50
C ARG A 97 8.09 -9.61 4.38
N TRP A 98 8.70 -10.78 4.47
CA TRP A 98 8.57 -11.82 3.48
C TRP A 98 7.33 -12.69 3.73
N PRO A 99 6.70 -13.23 2.68
CA PRO A 99 5.63 -14.20 2.82
C PRO A 99 6.09 -15.42 3.64
N ARG A 100 5.23 -15.92 4.50
CA ARG A 100 5.54 -17.07 5.35
C ARG A 100 5.14 -18.36 4.63
N ILE A 101 6.08 -19.24 4.33
CA ILE A 101 5.81 -20.57 3.79
C ILE A 101 4.93 -21.36 4.77
N GLY A 102 3.90 -22.02 4.24
CA GLY A 102 2.86 -22.72 5.01
C GLY A 102 1.79 -21.79 5.62
N GLY A 103 1.98 -20.46 5.56
CA GLY A 103 0.97 -19.50 6.00
C GLY A 103 -0.20 -19.39 4.99
N PRO A 104 -1.43 -19.09 5.46
CA PRO A 104 -2.55 -18.87 4.56
C PRO A 104 -2.34 -17.60 3.74
N LYS A 105 -2.83 -17.58 2.50
CA LYS A 105 -2.86 -16.37 1.67
C LYS A 105 -3.59 -15.26 2.39
N SER A 106 -3.01 -14.08 2.41
CA SER A 106 -3.64 -12.91 3.02
C SER A 106 -4.90 -12.49 2.27
N ALA A 107 -5.99 -12.31 3.00
CA ALA A 107 -7.23 -11.73 2.49
C ALA A 107 -7.18 -10.19 2.43
N THR A 108 -6.11 -9.55 2.95
CA THR A 108 -5.99 -8.10 2.99
C THR A 108 -5.32 -7.55 1.74
N TYR A 109 -5.58 -6.28 1.41
CA TYR A 109 -4.94 -5.59 0.28
C TYR A 109 -3.41 -5.42 0.46
N THR A 110 -2.88 -5.56 1.67
CA THR A 110 -1.44 -5.49 1.95
C THR A 110 -0.67 -6.76 1.59
N GLY A 111 -1.35 -7.80 1.07
CA GLY A 111 -0.69 -9.03 0.61
C GLY A 111 -0.05 -9.86 1.74
N ASP A 112 0.80 -10.82 1.34
CA ASP A 112 1.44 -11.76 2.25
C ASP A 112 2.76 -11.22 2.81
N GLY A 113 3.30 -10.20 2.16
CA GLY A 113 4.52 -9.51 2.55
C GLY A 113 4.64 -8.15 1.91
N PHE A 114 5.71 -7.45 2.19
CA PHE A 114 6.02 -6.18 1.57
C PHE A 114 7.52 -5.89 1.59
N ILE A 115 7.96 -5.03 0.69
CA ILE A 115 9.31 -4.45 0.67
C ILE A 115 9.17 -2.94 0.55
N THR A 116 9.84 -2.19 1.42
CA THR A 116 9.94 -0.74 1.35
C THR A 116 11.35 -0.35 0.96
N VAL A 117 11.49 0.43 -0.07
CA VAL A 117 12.77 0.95 -0.57
C VAL A 117 12.82 2.47 -0.45
N ARG A 118 14.04 3.00 -0.25
CA ARG A 118 14.29 4.42 -0.07
C ARG A 118 15.56 4.85 -0.80
N HIS A 119 15.50 5.96 -1.54
CA HIS A 119 16.68 6.58 -2.16
C HIS A 119 16.40 8.08 -2.40
N PRO A 120 17.43 8.97 -2.39
CA PRO A 120 17.22 10.38 -2.77
C PRO A 120 16.66 10.55 -4.19
N ASP A 121 17.09 9.71 -5.12
CA ASP A 121 16.61 9.70 -6.51
C ASP A 121 15.39 8.80 -6.68
N LEU A 122 14.29 9.36 -7.16
CA LEU A 122 13.04 8.66 -7.42
C LEU A 122 13.19 7.56 -8.47
N SER A 123 14.05 7.76 -9.48
CA SER A 123 14.25 6.75 -10.54
C SER A 123 14.85 5.45 -10.01
N VAL A 124 15.71 5.53 -9.00
CA VAL A 124 16.27 4.36 -8.31
C VAL A 124 15.18 3.61 -7.54
N VAL A 125 14.29 4.35 -6.87
CA VAL A 125 13.15 3.73 -6.16
C VAL A 125 12.24 3.00 -7.14
N GLN A 126 11.90 3.62 -8.28
CA GLN A 126 11.05 3.00 -9.30
C GLN A 126 11.69 1.72 -9.88
N GLN A 127 12.97 1.79 -10.27
CA GLN A 127 13.70 0.63 -10.77
C GLN A 127 13.79 -0.51 -9.75
N ALA A 128 13.99 -0.18 -8.46
CA ALA A 128 14.02 -1.17 -7.41
C ALA A 128 12.64 -1.86 -7.23
N LEU A 129 11.54 -1.12 -7.28
CA LEU A 129 10.20 -1.70 -7.20
C LEU A 129 9.89 -2.59 -8.41
N ASP A 130 10.23 -2.13 -9.62
CA ASP A 130 10.08 -2.91 -10.86
C ASP A 130 10.91 -4.21 -10.82
N PHE A 131 12.13 -4.13 -10.29
CA PHE A 131 12.99 -5.31 -10.11
C PHE A 131 12.36 -6.33 -9.15
N VAL A 132 11.79 -5.88 -8.02
CA VAL A 132 11.08 -6.76 -7.09
C VAL A 132 9.88 -7.41 -7.77
N ASP A 133 9.05 -6.62 -8.48
CA ASP A 133 7.85 -7.11 -9.18
C ASP A 133 8.20 -8.18 -10.24
N GLN A 134 9.30 -8.00 -10.95
CA GLN A 134 9.78 -8.95 -11.95
C GLN A 134 10.46 -10.18 -11.36
N THR A 135 11.00 -10.11 -10.14
CA THR A 135 11.86 -11.14 -9.57
C THR A 135 11.12 -12.04 -8.59
N VAL A 136 10.29 -11.46 -7.71
CA VAL A 136 9.60 -12.26 -6.67
C VAL A 136 8.40 -12.98 -7.27
N ARG A 137 8.32 -14.29 -7.00
CA ARG A 137 7.18 -15.13 -7.37
C ARG A 137 6.69 -15.88 -6.15
N ILE A 138 5.37 -15.90 -5.96
CA ILE A 138 4.72 -16.61 -4.86
C ILE A 138 3.79 -17.66 -5.46
N THR A 139 4.00 -18.91 -5.06
CA THR A 139 3.15 -20.04 -5.42
C THR A 139 2.31 -20.44 -4.23
N TYR A 140 1.02 -20.66 -4.46
CA TYR A 140 0.08 -21.13 -3.45
C TYR A 140 -0.35 -22.56 -3.72
N SER A 141 -0.89 -23.23 -2.70
CA SER A 141 -1.31 -24.64 -2.76
C SER A 141 -2.45 -24.92 -3.76
N SER A 142 -3.16 -23.89 -4.22
CA SER A 142 -4.15 -23.96 -5.28
C SER A 142 -3.92 -22.85 -6.30
N LEU A 143 -3.86 -23.22 -7.59
CA LEU A 143 -3.84 -22.28 -8.70
C LEU A 143 -5.22 -21.73 -9.04
N GLN A 144 -6.29 -22.30 -8.48
CA GLN A 144 -7.62 -21.74 -8.69
C GLN A 144 -7.69 -20.37 -8.01
N PRO A 145 -8.21 -19.35 -8.69
CA PRO A 145 -8.51 -18.09 -8.05
C PRO A 145 -9.41 -18.38 -6.84
N GLU A 146 -9.22 -17.65 -5.75
CA GLU A 146 -10.27 -17.60 -4.73
C GLU A 146 -11.58 -17.38 -5.46
N GLU A 147 -12.55 -18.29 -5.27
CA GLU A 147 -13.89 -18.11 -5.84
C GLU A 147 -14.29 -16.67 -5.64
N ALA A 148 -14.77 -16.06 -6.71
CA ALA A 148 -14.88 -14.61 -6.89
C ALA A 148 -15.87 -13.94 -5.91
N GLY A 149 -15.63 -14.07 -4.62
CA GLY A 149 -16.35 -13.35 -3.58
C GLY A 149 -16.22 -11.83 -3.71
N TRP A 150 -15.26 -11.34 -4.47
CA TRP A 150 -15.09 -9.91 -4.67
C TRP A 150 -15.93 -9.33 -5.80
N SER A 151 -16.06 -10.01 -6.95
CA SER A 151 -16.94 -9.56 -8.03
C SER A 151 -18.40 -9.58 -7.57
N GLU A 152 -18.82 -10.64 -6.91
CA GLU A 152 -20.16 -10.76 -6.36
C GLU A 152 -20.42 -9.74 -5.23
N ARG A 153 -19.43 -9.47 -4.36
CA ARG A 153 -19.54 -8.43 -3.34
C ARG A 153 -19.56 -7.01 -3.93
N ILE A 154 -18.78 -6.74 -5.00
CA ILE A 154 -18.80 -5.45 -5.69
C ILE A 154 -20.15 -5.27 -6.41
N ASP A 155 -20.68 -6.28 -7.03
CA ASP A 155 -21.97 -6.21 -7.72
C ASP A 155 -23.13 -6.05 -6.72
N ASN A 156 -23.10 -6.78 -5.61
CA ASN A 156 -24.03 -6.59 -4.50
C ASN A 156 -23.89 -5.20 -3.85
N TYR A 157 -22.66 -4.70 -3.69
CA TYR A 157 -22.43 -3.36 -3.16
C TYR A 157 -22.96 -2.27 -4.10
N LYS A 158 -22.76 -2.41 -5.41
CA LYS A 158 -23.32 -1.51 -6.44
C LYS A 158 -24.85 -1.53 -6.45
N GLU A 159 -25.47 -2.70 -6.32
CA GLU A 159 -26.93 -2.82 -6.25
C GLU A 159 -27.50 -2.19 -4.98
N LEU A 160 -26.89 -2.43 -3.82
CA LEU A 160 -27.33 -1.91 -2.53
C LEU A 160 -27.08 -0.40 -2.36
N ASN A 161 -26.08 0.14 -3.07
CA ASN A 161 -25.67 1.53 -2.99
C ASN A 161 -25.89 2.28 -4.31
N LYS A 162 -26.83 1.84 -5.14
CA LYS A 162 -27.30 2.64 -6.28
C LYS A 162 -27.68 4.03 -5.75
N PRO A 163 -27.03 5.11 -6.19
CA PRO A 163 -27.39 6.44 -5.73
C PRO A 163 -28.87 6.69 -6.07
N ALA A 164 -29.61 7.26 -5.13
CA ALA A 164 -31.02 7.61 -5.32
C ALA A 164 -31.23 8.76 -6.33
N TRP A 165 -30.12 9.26 -6.91
CA TRP A 165 -30.12 10.30 -7.93
C TRP A 165 -29.71 9.73 -9.29
N ASP A 166 -30.52 9.99 -10.26
CA ASP A 166 -30.25 9.69 -11.66
C ASP A 166 -29.45 10.87 -12.26
N PHE A 167 -28.17 10.64 -12.58
CA PHE A 167 -27.30 11.66 -13.19
C PHE A 167 -27.72 12.00 -14.64
N GLU A 168 -28.60 11.22 -15.27
CA GLU A 168 -29.12 11.51 -16.61
C GLU A 168 -30.26 12.55 -16.62
N ALA A 169 -30.80 12.92 -15.46
CA ALA A 169 -31.93 13.85 -15.35
C ALA A 169 -31.54 15.33 -15.19
N VAL A 170 -30.24 15.68 -15.28
CA VAL A 170 -29.76 17.06 -15.22
C VAL A 170 -29.05 17.41 -16.54
N ASN A 171 -29.83 17.58 -17.58
CA ASN A 171 -29.50 18.33 -18.78
C ASN A 171 -30.51 19.46 -18.98
#